data_0a313b0ecea215ae5a7dac073c67c47d
#
_entry.id   0a313b0ecea215ae5a7dac073c67c47d
#
_cell.length_a   1.000
_cell.length_b   1.000
_cell.length_c   1.000
_cell.angle_alpha   90.00
_cell.angle_beta   90.00
_cell.angle_gamma   90.00
#
_symmetry.space_group_name_H-M   'P 1'
#
loop_
_entity.id
_entity.type
_entity.pdbx_description
1 polymer ?
#
loop_
_entity_poly.entity_id
_entity_poly.type
_entity_poly.pdbx_seq_one_letter_code
_entity_poly.pdbx_strand_id
1 'polypeptide(L)'
;MAALVLGHGAGGGIESPDLVGATEAARSAGLSIALMEQPYRVSGRRSPSAAGQLDTAWTAVVSQLRDGPLSGLAIVSGGRSLGARVACRTATETDSVAVLCLAFPLHPPGRPEKSRLHELDAVRVPTLVVQGESDPFGTPPEGRNRTVARVPGTHSLKSSATVEAAVSDWLATLTPIFTAEATTRAH
;
A
#
# COMPACT_ATOMS: atom_id res chain seq x y z
N MET A 1 12.19 -2.25 14.32
CA MET A 1 11.16 -1.20 14.18
C MET A 1 10.84 -1.00 12.70
N ALA A 2 9.63 -0.56 12.37
CA ALA A 2 9.18 -0.44 10.98
C ALA A 2 8.40 0.86 10.74
N ALA A 3 8.19 1.20 9.46
CA ALA A 3 7.37 2.32 9.04
C ALA A 3 6.41 1.90 7.92
N LEU A 4 5.21 2.46 7.92
CA LEU A 4 4.21 2.32 6.87
C LEU A 4 4.16 3.60 6.04
N VAL A 5 4.45 3.49 4.73
CA VAL A 5 4.37 4.59 3.77
C VAL A 5 3.18 4.34 2.85
N LEU A 6 2.19 5.25 2.85
CA LEU A 6 0.93 5.09 2.12
C LEU A 6 0.69 6.20 1.10
N GLY A 7 0.32 5.80 -0.12
CA GLY A 7 -0.13 6.71 -1.18
C GLY A 7 -1.65 6.65 -1.39
N HIS A 8 -2.28 7.79 -1.69
CA HIS A 8 -3.72 7.86 -1.94
C HIS A 8 -4.13 7.43 -3.36
N GLY A 9 -5.43 7.21 -3.55
CA GLY A 9 -6.05 6.88 -4.83
C GLY A 9 -6.23 8.09 -5.76
N ALA A 10 -6.60 7.83 -7.03
CA ALA A 10 -6.71 8.87 -8.06
C ALA A 10 -7.73 9.98 -7.73
N GLY A 11 -8.87 9.64 -7.16
CA GLY A 11 -9.97 10.57 -6.86
C GLY A 11 -10.05 11.01 -5.40
N GLY A 12 -9.15 10.55 -4.54
CA GLY A 12 -9.17 10.82 -3.09
C GLY A 12 -7.99 11.65 -2.61
N GLY A 13 -7.88 11.76 -1.28
CA GLY A 13 -6.76 12.33 -0.56
C GLY A 13 -6.27 11.34 0.51
N ILE A 14 -5.35 11.81 1.33
CA ILE A 14 -4.76 11.02 2.43
C ILE A 14 -5.75 10.74 3.58
N GLU A 15 -6.90 11.43 3.60
CA GLU A 15 -7.93 11.31 4.64
C GLU A 15 -9.05 10.31 4.27
N SER A 16 -8.85 9.47 3.24
CA SER A 16 -9.85 8.46 2.90
C SER A 16 -10.01 7.43 4.02
N PRO A 17 -11.25 6.93 4.29
CA PRO A 17 -11.52 6.05 5.44
C PRO A 17 -10.63 4.82 5.51
N ASP A 18 -10.28 4.26 4.37
CA ASP A 18 -9.39 3.09 4.27
C ASP A 18 -7.95 3.43 4.65
N LEU A 19 -7.42 4.57 4.23
CA LEU A 19 -6.09 5.04 4.67
C LEU A 19 -6.09 5.38 6.16
N VAL A 20 -7.17 5.98 6.68
CA VAL A 20 -7.33 6.24 8.12
C VAL A 20 -7.29 4.91 8.90
N GLY A 21 -8.07 3.90 8.49
CA GLY A 21 -8.06 2.59 9.16
C GLY A 21 -6.68 1.93 9.15
N ALA A 22 -5.99 1.94 8.00
CA ALA A 22 -4.63 1.40 7.91
C ALA A 22 -3.63 2.17 8.77
N THR A 23 -3.78 3.49 8.87
CA THR A 23 -2.95 4.35 9.73
C THR A 23 -3.15 4.03 11.22
N GLU A 24 -4.40 3.84 11.66
CA GLU A 24 -4.69 3.48 13.05
C GLU A 24 -4.15 2.10 13.41
N ALA A 25 -4.27 1.12 12.52
CA ALA A 25 -3.67 -0.20 12.70
C ALA A 25 -2.15 -0.12 12.87
N ALA A 26 -1.48 0.63 11.99
CA ALA A 26 -0.03 0.80 12.03
C ALA A 26 0.43 1.55 13.29
N ARG A 27 -0.29 2.60 13.69
CA ARG A 27 -0.02 3.35 14.92
C ARG A 27 -0.13 2.47 16.16
N SER A 28 -1.19 1.67 16.23
CA SER A 28 -1.42 0.71 17.33
C SER A 28 -0.35 -0.37 17.40
N ALA A 29 0.20 -0.76 16.25
CA ALA A 29 1.33 -1.69 16.15
C ALA A 29 2.71 -1.04 16.38
N GLY A 30 2.77 0.27 16.68
CA GLY A 30 4.01 0.99 16.98
C GLY A 30 4.86 1.32 15.75
N LEU A 31 4.28 1.34 14.54
CA LEU A 31 4.97 1.76 13.32
C LEU A 31 5.00 3.29 13.19
N SER A 32 6.08 3.81 12.63
CA SER A 32 6.11 5.17 12.09
C SER A 32 5.25 5.24 10.82
N ILE A 33 4.63 6.40 10.53
CA ILE A 33 3.70 6.54 9.42
C ILE A 33 4.08 7.73 8.55
N ALA A 34 4.08 7.53 7.23
CA ALA A 34 4.20 8.58 6.25
C ALA A 34 3.06 8.49 5.24
N LEU A 35 2.27 9.56 5.09
CA LEU A 35 1.21 9.68 4.10
C LEU A 35 1.70 10.56 2.96
N MET A 36 1.74 10.01 1.75
CA MET A 36 2.25 10.69 0.58
C MET A 36 1.11 11.22 -0.29
N GLU A 37 1.08 12.53 -0.51
CA GLU A 37 0.24 13.11 -1.55
C GLU A 37 0.87 12.90 -2.94
N GLN A 38 0.04 12.49 -3.90
CA GLN A 38 0.50 12.25 -5.28
C GLN A 38 0.94 13.55 -5.95
N PRO A 39 2.03 13.56 -6.73
CA PRO A 39 2.63 14.79 -7.29
C PRO A 39 1.67 15.64 -8.11
N TYR A 40 0.72 15.03 -8.84
CA TYR A 40 -0.28 15.77 -9.60
C TYR A 40 -1.26 16.55 -8.68
N ARG A 41 -1.54 16.03 -7.46
CA ARG A 41 -2.38 16.73 -6.47
C ARG A 41 -1.63 17.93 -5.90
N VAL A 42 -0.38 17.75 -5.51
CA VAL A 42 0.49 18.83 -5.02
C VAL A 42 0.59 19.96 -6.06
N SER A 43 0.65 19.62 -7.35
CA SER A 43 0.65 20.61 -8.44
C SER A 43 -0.74 21.14 -8.83
N GLY A 44 -1.79 20.88 -8.03
CA GLY A 44 -3.14 21.36 -8.25
C GLY A 44 -3.93 20.68 -9.39
N ARG A 45 -3.38 19.62 -9.99
CA ARG A 45 -4.05 18.88 -11.06
C ARG A 45 -5.01 17.83 -10.51
N ARG A 46 -6.11 17.58 -11.22
CA ARG A 46 -7.13 16.58 -10.83
C ARG A 46 -6.87 15.20 -11.41
N SER A 47 -6.21 15.13 -12.57
CA SER A 47 -5.95 13.88 -13.27
C SER A 47 -4.58 13.31 -12.91
N PRO A 48 -4.47 11.99 -12.69
CA PRO A 48 -3.20 11.34 -12.42
C PRO A 48 -2.17 11.56 -13.53
N SER A 49 -0.91 11.66 -13.15
CA SER A 49 0.23 11.60 -14.06
C SER A 49 0.40 10.19 -14.65
N ALA A 50 1.22 10.06 -15.68
CA ALA A 50 1.61 8.77 -16.24
C ALA A 50 2.25 7.87 -15.18
N ALA A 51 2.08 6.55 -15.29
CA ALA A 51 2.54 5.59 -14.29
C ALA A 51 4.02 5.77 -13.93
N GLY A 52 4.90 5.85 -14.91
CA GLY A 52 6.34 6.04 -14.66
C GLY A 52 6.69 7.32 -13.89
N GLN A 53 5.95 8.42 -14.10
CA GLN A 53 6.15 9.65 -13.31
C GLN A 53 5.75 9.47 -11.85
N LEU A 54 4.67 8.71 -11.59
CA LEU A 54 4.24 8.39 -10.23
C LEU A 54 5.25 7.48 -9.54
N ASP A 55 5.76 6.49 -10.25
CA ASP A 55 6.74 5.53 -9.74
C ASP A 55 8.07 6.25 -9.40
N THR A 56 8.57 7.11 -10.30
CA THR A 56 9.76 7.94 -10.05
C THR A 56 9.59 8.85 -8.84
N ALA A 57 8.45 9.52 -8.72
CA ALA A 57 8.19 10.38 -7.57
C ALA A 57 8.09 9.59 -6.26
N TRP A 58 7.45 8.43 -6.29
CA TRP A 58 7.35 7.55 -5.13
C TRP A 58 8.72 7.06 -4.66
N THR A 59 9.54 6.52 -5.57
CA THR A 59 10.88 6.04 -5.22
C THR A 59 11.76 7.14 -4.66
N ALA A 60 11.72 8.35 -5.25
CA ALA A 60 12.46 9.50 -4.76
C ALA A 60 12.04 9.89 -3.33
N VAL A 61 10.73 9.95 -3.03
CA VAL A 61 10.23 10.29 -1.69
C VAL A 61 10.61 9.20 -0.67
N VAL A 62 10.43 7.92 -1.01
CA VAL A 62 10.79 6.82 -0.11
C VAL A 62 12.29 6.83 0.18
N SER A 63 13.15 7.10 -0.82
CA SER A 63 14.59 7.26 -0.61
C SER A 63 14.89 8.39 0.39
N GLN A 64 14.31 9.58 0.20
CA GLN A 64 14.50 10.70 1.12
C GLN A 64 14.02 10.39 2.55
N LEU A 65 12.90 9.66 2.69
CA LEU A 65 12.41 9.24 4.00
C LEU A 65 13.39 8.26 4.68
N ARG A 66 13.96 7.33 3.92
CA ARG A 66 14.96 6.36 4.40
C ARG A 66 16.28 7.02 4.81
N ASP A 67 16.70 8.06 4.09
CA ASP A 67 17.93 8.82 4.40
C ASP A 67 17.71 9.82 5.54
N GLY A 68 16.47 10.05 5.93
CA GLY A 68 16.06 11.03 6.94
C GLY A 68 15.20 10.43 8.07
N PRO A 69 13.92 10.85 8.19
CA PRO A 69 13.08 10.54 9.36
C PRO A 69 12.75 9.06 9.56
N LEU A 70 12.88 8.22 8.54
CA LEU A 70 12.64 6.78 8.62
C LEU A 70 13.94 5.96 8.52
N SER A 71 15.09 6.60 8.78
CA SER A 71 16.39 5.93 8.72
C SER A 71 16.45 4.73 9.65
N GLY A 72 16.95 3.60 9.15
CA GLY A 72 17.07 2.35 9.90
C GLY A 72 15.77 1.59 10.10
N LEU A 73 14.62 2.09 9.65
CA LEU A 73 13.35 1.38 9.75
C LEU A 73 13.10 0.46 8.54
N ALA A 74 12.49 -0.69 8.78
CA ALA A 74 11.94 -1.55 7.73
C ALA A 74 10.72 -0.86 7.08
N ILE A 75 10.67 -0.74 5.77
CA ILE A 75 9.60 -0.02 5.06
C ILE A 75 8.52 -0.99 4.58
N VAL A 76 7.29 -0.77 5.03
CA VAL A 76 6.09 -1.32 4.43
C VAL A 76 5.53 -0.27 3.48
N SER A 77 5.57 -0.52 2.18
CA SER A 77 4.96 0.35 1.17
C SER A 77 3.50 -0.02 0.96
N GLY A 78 2.65 0.97 0.68
CA GLY A 78 1.26 0.66 0.42
C GLY A 78 0.46 1.84 -0.11
N GLY A 79 -0.83 1.63 -0.20
CA GLY A 79 -1.74 2.70 -0.59
C GLY A 79 -3.09 2.20 -1.06
N ARG A 80 -3.91 3.17 -1.45
CA ARG A 80 -5.25 2.94 -1.95
C ARG A 80 -5.30 3.01 -3.47
N SER A 81 -5.91 2.02 -4.12
CA SER A 81 -6.21 2.03 -5.57
C SER A 81 -4.98 2.37 -6.41
N LEU A 82 -4.86 3.58 -6.92
CA LEU A 82 -3.67 4.05 -7.65
C LEU A 82 -2.40 3.95 -6.81
N GLY A 83 -2.45 4.35 -5.53
CA GLY A 83 -1.33 4.25 -4.60
C GLY A 83 -0.89 2.80 -4.37
N ALA A 84 -1.83 1.85 -4.27
CA ALA A 84 -1.52 0.42 -4.18
C ALA A 84 -0.74 -0.08 -5.41
N ARG A 85 -1.14 0.34 -6.61
CA ARG A 85 -0.43 -0.01 -7.85
C ARG A 85 0.99 0.55 -7.89
N VAL A 86 1.16 1.80 -7.46
CA VAL A 86 2.50 2.41 -7.36
C VAL A 86 3.36 1.61 -6.39
N ALA A 87 2.87 1.30 -5.19
CA ALA A 87 3.58 0.50 -4.20
C ALA A 87 3.99 -0.88 -4.74
N CYS A 88 3.10 -1.57 -5.48
CA CYS A 88 3.43 -2.86 -6.09
C CYS A 88 4.56 -2.75 -7.13
N ARG A 89 4.48 -1.79 -8.05
CA ARG A 89 5.48 -1.64 -9.12
C ARG A 89 6.85 -1.22 -8.62
N THR A 90 6.90 -0.50 -7.50
CA THR A 90 8.14 0.06 -6.95
C THR A 90 8.67 -0.70 -5.73
N ALA A 91 8.01 -1.79 -5.31
CA ALA A 91 8.36 -2.52 -4.09
C ALA A 91 9.84 -2.96 -4.04
N THR A 92 10.39 -3.42 -5.17
CA THR A 92 11.79 -3.81 -5.28
C THR A 92 12.73 -2.61 -5.21
N GLU A 93 12.44 -1.54 -5.95
CA GLU A 93 13.28 -0.33 -5.98
C GLU A 93 13.31 0.39 -4.63
N THR A 94 12.21 0.34 -3.89
CA THR A 94 12.12 0.95 -2.56
C THR A 94 12.60 0.02 -1.44
N ASP A 95 13.09 -1.17 -1.77
CA ASP A 95 13.52 -2.19 -0.79
C ASP A 95 12.47 -2.38 0.32
N SER A 96 11.20 -2.48 -0.11
CA SER A 96 10.08 -2.67 0.79
C SER A 96 10.04 -4.09 1.32
N VAL A 97 9.88 -4.27 2.63
CA VAL A 97 9.82 -5.59 3.27
C VAL A 97 8.42 -6.22 3.20
N ALA A 98 7.39 -5.42 2.92
CA ALA A 98 6.01 -5.86 2.73
C ALA A 98 5.22 -4.81 1.93
N VAL A 99 4.07 -5.20 1.36
CA VAL A 99 3.19 -4.29 0.59
C VAL A 99 1.74 -4.39 1.08
N LEU A 100 1.12 -3.23 1.33
CA LEU A 100 -0.30 -3.11 1.67
C LEU A 100 -1.10 -2.50 0.52
N CYS A 101 -2.06 -3.24 0.00
CA CYS A 101 -2.97 -2.79 -1.05
C CYS A 101 -4.39 -2.60 -0.51
N LEU A 102 -4.90 -1.39 -0.51
CA LEU A 102 -6.29 -1.09 -0.19
C LEU A 102 -7.07 -0.87 -1.49
N ALA A 103 -8.08 -1.72 -1.74
CA ALA A 103 -8.88 -1.72 -2.96
C ALA A 103 -8.01 -1.73 -4.23
N PHE A 104 -7.21 -2.78 -4.43
CA PHE A 104 -6.39 -2.90 -5.64
C PHE A 104 -7.26 -3.02 -6.89
N PRO A 105 -7.11 -2.12 -7.89
CA PRO A 105 -7.96 -2.14 -9.08
C PRO A 105 -7.45 -3.18 -10.09
N LEU A 106 -7.84 -4.44 -9.90
CA LEU A 106 -7.39 -5.57 -10.73
C LEU A 106 -7.59 -5.33 -12.23
N HIS A 107 -8.69 -4.72 -12.60
CA HIS A 107 -8.98 -4.29 -13.97
C HIS A 107 -9.90 -3.07 -13.98
N PRO A 108 -10.03 -2.30 -15.05
CA PRO A 108 -11.09 -1.30 -15.17
C PRO A 108 -12.47 -1.96 -15.10
N PRO A 109 -13.50 -1.29 -14.54
CA PRO A 109 -14.85 -1.83 -14.49
C PRO A 109 -15.34 -2.28 -15.86
N GLY A 110 -15.88 -3.51 -15.94
CA GLY A 110 -16.39 -4.11 -17.18
C GLY A 110 -15.33 -4.51 -18.20
N ARG A 111 -14.02 -4.47 -17.84
CA ARG A 111 -12.92 -4.83 -18.74
C ARG A 111 -11.92 -5.82 -18.10
N PRO A 112 -12.36 -7.04 -17.78
CA PRO A 112 -11.50 -8.04 -17.12
C PRO A 112 -10.28 -8.44 -17.97
N GLU A 113 -10.35 -8.31 -19.28
CA GLU A 113 -9.23 -8.56 -20.20
C GLU A 113 -8.06 -7.59 -20.00
N LYS A 114 -8.29 -6.43 -19.37
CA LYS A 114 -7.26 -5.45 -19.02
C LYS A 114 -6.74 -5.66 -17.61
N SER A 115 -6.47 -6.90 -17.25
CA SER A 115 -5.97 -7.27 -15.93
C SER A 115 -4.62 -6.65 -15.63
N ARG A 116 -4.45 -6.21 -14.38
CA ARG A 116 -3.21 -5.69 -13.78
C ARG A 116 -2.61 -6.67 -12.78
N LEU A 117 -3.04 -7.93 -12.84
CA LEU A 117 -2.54 -8.97 -11.92
C LEU A 117 -1.02 -9.08 -11.95
N HIS A 118 -0.40 -8.82 -13.10
CA HIS A 118 1.05 -8.83 -13.24
C HIS A 118 1.79 -7.85 -12.30
N GLU A 119 1.15 -6.73 -11.92
CA GLU A 119 1.74 -5.80 -10.93
C GLU A 119 1.82 -6.42 -9.54
N LEU A 120 0.78 -7.18 -9.13
CA LEU A 120 0.78 -7.94 -7.88
C LEU A 120 1.70 -9.16 -7.94
N ASP A 121 1.75 -9.86 -9.07
CA ASP A 121 2.58 -11.05 -9.23
C ASP A 121 4.09 -10.73 -9.28
N ALA A 122 4.43 -9.49 -9.59
CA ALA A 122 5.82 -9.02 -9.53
C ALA A 122 6.32 -8.80 -8.10
N VAL A 123 5.43 -8.61 -7.12
CA VAL A 123 5.81 -8.39 -5.71
C VAL A 123 6.33 -9.69 -5.09
N ARG A 124 7.53 -9.64 -4.50
CA ARG A 124 8.22 -10.81 -3.93
C ARG A 124 8.15 -10.89 -2.41
N VAL A 125 7.63 -9.85 -1.77
CA VAL A 125 7.49 -9.74 -0.31
C VAL A 125 6.05 -10.00 0.13
N PRO A 126 5.79 -10.27 1.43
CA PRO A 126 4.44 -10.42 1.95
C PRO A 126 3.54 -9.26 1.55
N THR A 127 2.38 -9.58 1.02
CA THR A 127 1.42 -8.60 0.50
C THR A 127 0.03 -8.87 1.07
N LEU A 128 -0.59 -7.84 1.65
CA LEU A 128 -2.01 -7.87 1.96
C LEU A 128 -2.78 -7.06 0.92
N VAL A 129 -3.86 -7.64 0.41
CA VAL A 129 -4.88 -6.90 -0.35
C VAL A 129 -6.16 -6.88 0.46
N VAL A 130 -6.58 -5.70 0.93
CA VAL A 130 -7.92 -5.50 1.51
C VAL A 130 -8.85 -5.07 0.39
N GLN A 131 -9.84 -5.91 0.07
CA GLN A 131 -10.70 -5.73 -1.10
C GLN A 131 -12.17 -5.75 -0.73
N GLY A 132 -12.95 -4.81 -1.27
CA GLY A 132 -14.40 -4.83 -1.11
C GLY A 132 -15.04 -6.01 -1.85
N GLU A 133 -15.97 -6.72 -1.21
CA GLU A 133 -16.66 -7.90 -1.78
C GLU A 133 -17.38 -7.59 -3.10
N SER A 134 -17.86 -6.35 -3.25
CA SER A 134 -18.58 -5.87 -4.43
C SER A 134 -17.77 -4.83 -5.22
N ASP A 135 -16.45 -4.94 -5.21
CA ASP A 135 -15.58 -4.01 -5.94
C ASP A 135 -15.68 -4.23 -7.45
N PRO A 136 -16.19 -3.25 -8.24
CA PRO A 136 -16.31 -3.38 -9.69
C PRO A 136 -14.96 -3.44 -10.43
N PHE A 137 -13.86 -3.13 -9.76
CA PHE A 137 -12.50 -3.29 -10.30
C PHE A 137 -11.97 -4.73 -10.15
N GLY A 138 -12.77 -5.65 -9.64
CA GLY A 138 -12.44 -7.06 -9.47
C GLY A 138 -11.68 -7.35 -8.17
N THR A 139 -11.64 -8.64 -7.82
CA THR A 139 -10.93 -9.15 -6.65
C THR A 139 -9.72 -9.95 -7.12
N PRO A 140 -8.49 -9.56 -6.74
CA PRO A 140 -7.31 -10.37 -7.04
C PRO A 140 -7.40 -11.76 -6.41
N PRO A 141 -6.85 -12.80 -7.03
CA PRO A 141 -6.69 -14.11 -6.40
C PRO A 141 -5.62 -14.03 -5.30
N GLU A 142 -5.66 -14.95 -4.37
CA GLU A 142 -4.53 -15.20 -3.46
C GLU A 142 -3.29 -15.65 -4.25
N GLY A 143 -2.13 -15.54 -3.65
CA GLY A 143 -0.86 -15.92 -4.25
C GLY A 143 0.15 -16.36 -3.19
N ARG A 144 1.31 -16.82 -3.61
CA ARG A 144 2.34 -17.33 -2.71
C ARG A 144 2.70 -16.36 -1.57
N ASN A 145 2.81 -15.08 -1.88
CA ASN A 145 3.14 -14.02 -0.92
C ASN A 145 1.98 -13.05 -0.72
N ARG A 146 0.79 -13.37 -1.21
CA ARG A 146 -0.37 -12.48 -1.23
C ARG A 146 -1.55 -13.09 -0.53
N THR A 147 -2.01 -12.42 0.53
CA THR A 147 -3.27 -12.68 1.23
C THR A 147 -4.31 -11.68 0.77
N VAL A 148 -5.55 -12.11 0.59
CA VAL A 148 -6.66 -11.25 0.19
C VAL A 148 -7.73 -11.25 1.29
N ALA A 149 -7.82 -10.16 2.04
CA ALA A 149 -8.88 -9.94 3.01
C ALA A 149 -10.08 -9.30 2.31
N ARG A 150 -11.17 -10.06 2.17
CA ARG A 150 -12.44 -9.56 1.64
C ARG A 150 -13.23 -8.91 2.77
N VAL A 151 -13.68 -7.69 2.52
CA VAL A 151 -14.44 -6.91 3.49
C VAL A 151 -15.74 -6.41 2.87
N PRO A 152 -16.81 -6.21 3.65
CA PRO A 152 -18.06 -5.65 3.13
C PRO A 152 -17.82 -4.29 2.45
N GLY A 153 -18.38 -4.08 1.29
CA GLY A 153 -18.30 -2.80 0.57
C GLY A 153 -17.85 -2.92 -0.88
N THR A 154 -17.58 -1.76 -1.44
CA THR A 154 -17.16 -1.58 -2.84
C THR A 154 -15.70 -1.09 -2.88
N HIS A 155 -15.29 -0.54 -4.03
CA HIS A 155 -13.96 0.08 -4.21
C HIS A 155 -13.66 1.19 -3.18
N SER A 156 -14.65 1.76 -2.52
CA SER A 156 -14.47 2.88 -1.58
C SER A 156 -14.05 2.48 -0.18
N LEU A 157 -14.17 1.20 0.23
CA LEU A 157 -13.81 0.70 1.57
C LEU A 157 -14.18 1.68 2.70
N LYS A 158 -15.47 2.02 2.82
CA LYS A 158 -15.95 3.12 3.69
C LYS A 158 -15.79 2.88 5.19
N SER A 159 -15.64 1.62 5.63
CA SER A 159 -15.47 1.27 7.05
C SER A 159 -14.00 1.27 7.41
N SER A 160 -13.53 2.32 8.06
CA SER A 160 -12.17 2.39 8.61
C SER A 160 -11.90 1.26 9.60
N ALA A 161 -12.86 0.96 10.49
CA ALA A 161 -12.72 -0.08 11.50
C ALA A 161 -12.51 -1.49 10.89
N THR A 162 -13.20 -1.80 9.79
CA THR A 162 -13.03 -3.10 9.12
C THR A 162 -11.65 -3.21 8.44
N VAL A 163 -11.17 -2.11 7.86
CA VAL A 163 -9.82 -2.05 7.28
C VAL A 163 -8.77 -2.13 8.38
N GLU A 164 -8.96 -1.40 9.48
CA GLU A 164 -8.08 -1.42 10.66
C GLU A 164 -7.90 -2.84 11.19
N ALA A 165 -9.00 -3.59 11.40
CA ALA A 165 -8.94 -4.97 11.88
C ALA A 165 -8.11 -5.86 10.93
N ALA A 166 -8.41 -5.84 9.61
CA ALA A 166 -7.70 -6.66 8.63
C ALA A 166 -6.20 -6.32 8.55
N VAL A 167 -5.85 -5.03 8.65
CA VAL A 167 -4.46 -4.58 8.62
C VAL A 167 -3.74 -4.92 9.92
N SER A 168 -4.39 -4.79 11.09
CA SER A 168 -3.82 -5.16 12.39
C SER A 168 -3.45 -6.64 12.43
N ASP A 169 -4.36 -7.51 12.01
CA ASP A 169 -4.12 -8.96 11.97
C ASP A 169 -2.92 -9.29 11.08
N TRP A 170 -2.84 -8.66 9.92
CA TRP A 170 -1.72 -8.88 9.01
C TRP A 170 -0.40 -8.33 9.55
N LEU A 171 -0.36 -7.12 10.10
CA LEU A 171 0.86 -6.53 10.68
C LEU A 171 1.44 -7.39 11.79
N ALA A 172 0.60 -8.04 12.59
CA ALA A 172 1.05 -8.99 13.62
C ALA A 172 1.87 -10.15 13.02
N THR A 173 1.55 -10.59 11.81
CA THR A 173 2.30 -11.67 11.11
C THR A 173 3.68 -11.21 10.62
N LEU A 174 3.92 -9.90 10.49
CA LEU A 174 5.17 -9.32 10.01
C LEU A 174 6.20 -9.05 11.12
N THR A 175 5.84 -9.21 12.38
CA THR A 175 6.73 -8.96 13.52
C THR A 175 8.11 -9.64 13.40
N PRO A 176 8.22 -10.91 12.95
CA PRO A 176 9.53 -11.55 12.75
C PRO A 176 10.40 -10.84 11.71
N ILE A 177 9.79 -10.31 10.64
CA ILE A 177 10.49 -9.58 9.57
C ILE A 177 11.05 -8.27 10.12
N PHE A 178 10.24 -7.53 10.88
CA PHE A 178 10.66 -6.24 11.48
C PHE A 178 11.82 -6.41 12.48
N THR A 179 11.85 -7.55 13.17
CA THR A 179 12.92 -7.87 14.12
C THR A 179 14.21 -8.25 13.40
N ALA A 180 14.14 -9.10 12.37
CA ALA A 180 15.28 -9.53 11.58
C ALA A 180 15.99 -8.34 10.90
N GLU A 181 15.22 -7.44 10.26
CA GLU A 181 15.74 -6.23 9.62
C GLU A 181 16.46 -5.29 10.63
N ALA A 182 15.91 -5.15 11.84
CA ALA A 182 16.54 -4.34 12.87
C ALA A 182 17.92 -4.89 13.28
N THR A 183 18.09 -6.20 13.30
CA THR A 183 19.37 -6.86 13.64
C THR A 183 20.40 -6.72 12.52
N THR A 184 19.99 -6.87 11.27
CA THR A 184 20.89 -6.77 10.10
C THR A 184 21.44 -5.37 9.89
N ARG A 185 20.69 -4.33 10.24
CA ARG A 185 21.11 -2.91 10.09
C ARG A 185 21.89 -2.35 11.27
N ALA A 186 22.00 -3.09 12.37
CA ALA A 186 22.78 -2.71 13.57
C ALA A 186 24.26 -3.17 13.51
N HIS A 187 24.64 -3.90 12.45
CA HIS A 187 25.98 -4.39 12.17
C HIS A 187 26.52 -3.81 10.88
#